data_0b001fe832aebf5b222e7ef50f4d2035
#
_entry.id   0b001fe832aebf5b222e7ef50f4d2035
#
_cell.length_a   1.000
_cell.length_b   1.000
_cell.length_c   1.000
_cell.angle_alpha   90.00
_cell.angle_beta   90.00
_cell.angle_gamma   90.00
#
_symmetry.space_group_name_H-M   'P 1'
#
loop_
_entity.id
_entity.type
_entity.pdbx_description
1 polymer ?
#
loop_
_entity_poly.entity_id
_entity_poly.type
_entity_poly.pdbx_seq_one_letter_code
_entity_poly.pdbx_strand_id
1 'polypeptide(L)'
;MRITASVRRLVAYTPGEQPKSKDVVKLNTNENPYPPTPKCAAVLAGFDLDRLRRYPDPNFMELRAAIAKANKCAVENVFVGNGSDEVLALAAKAFVENDERIGSLDPSYSLYKTLADIRDVKWVGQKEGVSLFLWTNPNAPTGEFAEPAEIAKFAKKFPGVVIVDEAYADFARANCMELATARGNRNLLVMRTFSKSYSLAGLRVGYCVGPTDLVEALYKVKDSYNVDAIAQAVALAAFKDQRWMKANARKVIRTRKAFAKALAKRGWDVLPSESNFVFAKPPAPQTAADLFAYLKTKEIFVRYFPGPLTGDRLRITIGTDAQMATLLAALDAR
;
A
#
# COMPACT_ATOMS: atom_id res chain seq x y z
N MET A 1 28.92 -17.70 14.85
CA MET A 1 28.13 -17.20 13.71
C MET A 1 27.99 -15.67 13.80
N ARG A 2 28.39 -14.93 12.77
CA ARG A 2 28.49 -13.46 12.82
C ARG A 2 27.23 -12.84 12.20
N ILE A 3 26.20 -12.60 13.04
CA ILE A 3 25.00 -11.84 12.68
C ILE A 3 25.19 -10.42 13.25
N THR A 4 24.84 -9.38 12.48
CA THR A 4 24.93 -7.98 12.94
C THR A 4 24.03 -7.73 14.15
N ALA A 5 24.37 -6.76 14.98
CA ALA A 5 23.60 -6.44 16.19
C ALA A 5 22.18 -5.94 15.83
N SER A 6 22.03 -5.17 14.76
CA SER A 6 20.73 -4.73 14.23
C SER A 6 19.82 -5.92 13.90
N VAL A 7 20.33 -6.88 13.10
CA VAL A 7 19.54 -8.06 12.69
C VAL A 7 19.18 -8.96 13.89
N ARG A 8 20.03 -9.05 14.92
CA ARG A 8 19.68 -9.81 16.14
C ARG A 8 18.52 -9.20 16.92
N ARG A 9 18.32 -7.88 16.84
CA ARG A 9 17.22 -7.18 17.51
C ARG A 9 15.91 -7.23 16.73
N LEU A 10 15.98 -7.52 15.41
CA LEU A 10 14.78 -7.55 14.57
C LEU A 10 13.80 -8.63 15.00
N VAL A 11 12.53 -8.24 15.08
CA VAL A 11 11.41 -9.18 15.10
C VAL A 11 10.92 -9.31 13.66
N ALA A 12 10.85 -10.55 13.17
CA ALA A 12 10.37 -10.80 11.81
C ALA A 12 8.95 -10.25 11.62
N TYR A 13 8.71 -9.64 10.48
CA TYR A 13 7.36 -9.17 10.12
C TYR A 13 6.38 -10.35 10.15
N THR A 14 5.26 -10.15 10.87
CA THR A 14 4.17 -11.14 10.92
C THR A 14 3.14 -10.79 9.84
N PRO A 15 3.12 -11.50 8.71
CA PRO A 15 2.12 -11.27 7.67
C PRO A 15 0.71 -11.55 8.18
N GLY A 16 -0.28 -10.99 7.49
CA GLY A 16 -1.67 -11.39 7.73
C GLY A 16 -1.86 -12.87 7.44
N GLU A 17 -2.67 -13.53 8.26
CA GLU A 17 -2.97 -14.96 8.11
C GLU A 17 -3.44 -15.27 6.67
N GLN A 18 -2.93 -16.35 6.11
CA GLN A 18 -3.28 -16.85 4.78
C GLN A 18 -4.05 -18.17 4.95
N PRO A 19 -5.39 -18.14 5.03
CA PRO A 19 -6.19 -19.35 5.16
C PRO A 19 -6.04 -20.24 3.93
N LYS A 20 -5.99 -21.55 4.14
CA LYS A 20 -5.82 -22.55 3.07
C LYS A 20 -7.17 -22.98 2.45
N SER A 21 -8.28 -22.88 3.20
CA SER A 21 -9.61 -23.18 2.70
C SER A 21 -10.06 -22.16 1.65
N LYS A 22 -10.82 -22.63 0.65
CA LYS A 22 -11.39 -21.78 -0.41
C LYS A 22 -12.70 -21.09 0.01
N ASP A 23 -13.36 -21.62 1.04
CA ASP A 23 -14.71 -21.19 1.47
C ASP A 23 -14.67 -20.11 2.57
N VAL A 24 -13.53 -19.44 2.72
CA VAL A 24 -13.33 -18.41 3.74
C VAL A 24 -13.69 -17.01 3.25
N VAL A 25 -14.14 -16.16 4.16
CA VAL A 25 -14.31 -14.72 3.92
C VAL A 25 -13.02 -13.99 4.34
N LYS A 26 -12.12 -13.76 3.39
CA LYS A 26 -10.78 -13.17 3.63
C LYS A 26 -10.82 -11.64 3.51
N LEU A 27 -10.82 -10.95 4.65
CA LEU A 27 -10.92 -9.47 4.77
C LEU A 27 -9.78 -8.87 5.62
N ASN A 28 -8.58 -9.47 5.60
CA ASN A 28 -7.49 -9.12 6.52
C ASN A 28 -6.27 -8.41 5.89
N THR A 29 -6.04 -8.54 4.57
CA THR A 29 -4.81 -8.07 3.91
C THR A 29 -5.02 -7.01 2.84
N ASN A 30 -6.20 -6.37 2.83
CA ASN A 30 -6.54 -5.28 1.91
C ASN A 30 -6.39 -5.67 0.42
N GLU A 31 -6.68 -6.93 0.10
CA GLU A 31 -6.75 -7.41 -1.27
C GLU A 31 -8.03 -6.91 -1.95
N ASN A 32 -7.99 -6.76 -3.27
CA ASN A 32 -9.17 -6.37 -4.03
C ASN A 32 -10.10 -7.60 -4.20
N PRO A 33 -11.39 -7.50 -3.90
CA PRO A 33 -12.32 -8.62 -4.06
C PRO A 33 -12.70 -8.91 -5.51
N TYR A 34 -12.34 -8.04 -6.44
CA TYR A 34 -12.60 -8.18 -7.87
C TYR A 34 -11.34 -8.58 -8.62
N PRO A 35 -11.45 -9.36 -9.72
CA PRO A 35 -10.28 -9.83 -10.47
C PRO A 35 -9.56 -8.69 -11.20
N PRO A 36 -8.30 -8.89 -11.58
CA PRO A 36 -7.59 -7.99 -12.48
C PRO A 36 -8.25 -7.97 -13.87
N THR A 37 -7.85 -7.03 -14.71
CA THR A 37 -8.35 -6.95 -16.08
C THR A 37 -8.12 -8.26 -16.85
N PRO A 38 -9.08 -8.71 -17.68
CA PRO A 38 -8.90 -9.88 -18.55
C PRO A 38 -7.68 -9.80 -19.47
N LYS A 39 -7.18 -8.59 -19.76
CA LYS A 39 -5.94 -8.38 -20.52
C LYS A 39 -4.71 -9.01 -19.85
N CYS A 40 -4.70 -9.13 -18.52
CA CYS A 40 -3.63 -9.83 -17.80
C CYS A 40 -3.62 -11.33 -18.15
N ALA A 41 -4.79 -11.96 -18.18
CA ALA A 41 -4.90 -13.38 -18.58
C ALA A 41 -4.47 -13.59 -20.05
N ALA A 42 -4.82 -12.68 -20.94
CA ALA A 42 -4.40 -12.75 -22.34
C ALA A 42 -2.87 -12.64 -22.49
N VAL A 43 -2.22 -11.76 -21.72
CA VAL A 43 -0.75 -11.65 -21.70
C VAL A 43 -0.11 -12.94 -21.19
N LEU A 44 -0.64 -13.54 -20.12
CA LEU A 44 -0.11 -14.79 -19.57
C LEU A 44 -0.27 -15.96 -20.55
N ALA A 45 -1.42 -16.06 -21.21
CA ALA A 45 -1.69 -17.11 -22.19
C ALA A 45 -0.80 -17.01 -23.44
N GLY A 46 -0.44 -15.79 -23.86
CA GLY A 46 0.42 -15.53 -25.01
C GLY A 46 1.90 -15.32 -24.66
N PHE A 47 2.31 -15.52 -23.39
CA PHE A 47 3.69 -15.28 -22.98
C PHE A 47 4.61 -16.37 -23.51
N ASP A 48 5.61 -15.96 -24.29
CA ASP A 48 6.66 -16.86 -24.78
C ASP A 48 7.60 -17.24 -23.63
N LEU A 49 7.53 -18.50 -23.20
CA LEU A 49 8.34 -19.03 -22.09
C LEU A 49 9.85 -19.06 -22.42
N ASP A 50 10.26 -19.08 -23.69
CA ASP A 50 11.69 -18.98 -24.05
C ASP A 50 12.31 -17.67 -23.58
N ARG A 51 11.53 -16.62 -23.42
CA ARG A 51 11.97 -15.33 -22.85
C ARG A 51 12.50 -15.46 -21.43
N LEU A 52 12.04 -16.47 -20.66
CA LEU A 52 12.46 -16.62 -19.25
C LEU A 52 13.91 -17.05 -19.07
N ARG A 53 14.55 -17.59 -20.10
CA ARG A 53 15.99 -17.90 -20.05
C ARG A 53 16.90 -16.68 -20.28
N ARG A 54 16.30 -15.49 -20.51
CA ARG A 54 17.03 -14.24 -20.67
C ARG A 54 16.57 -13.23 -19.60
N TYR A 55 17.50 -12.38 -19.17
CA TYR A 55 17.14 -11.29 -18.27
C TYR A 55 16.12 -10.35 -18.91
N PRO A 56 15.18 -9.79 -18.11
CA PRO A 56 14.20 -8.82 -18.59
C PRO A 56 14.85 -7.45 -18.85
N ASP A 57 14.05 -6.49 -19.38
CA ASP A 57 14.48 -5.10 -19.48
C ASP A 57 14.76 -4.53 -18.07
N PRO A 58 16.02 -4.13 -17.77
CA PRO A 58 16.41 -3.60 -16.45
C PRO A 58 15.82 -2.21 -16.17
N ASN A 59 15.31 -1.53 -17.20
CA ASN A 59 14.81 -0.16 -17.15
C ASN A 59 13.30 -0.05 -17.28
N PHE A 60 12.59 -1.15 -17.53
CA PHE A 60 11.11 -1.21 -17.62
C PHE A 60 10.51 -0.18 -18.60
N MET A 61 11.18 0.09 -19.72
CA MET A 61 10.93 1.25 -20.58
C MET A 61 9.47 1.37 -21.02
N GLU A 62 8.83 0.26 -21.40
CA GLU A 62 7.43 0.29 -21.83
C GLU A 62 6.46 0.66 -20.68
N LEU A 63 6.68 0.09 -19.49
CA LEU A 63 5.85 0.37 -18.32
C LEU A 63 6.08 1.81 -17.82
N ARG A 64 7.34 2.25 -17.74
CA ARG A 64 7.69 3.63 -17.36
C ARG A 64 7.10 4.65 -18.34
N ALA A 65 7.20 4.41 -19.64
CA ALA A 65 6.62 5.29 -20.66
C ALA A 65 5.08 5.37 -20.53
N ALA A 66 4.41 4.25 -20.24
CA ALA A 66 2.97 4.25 -20.01
C ALA A 66 2.60 5.05 -18.75
N ILE A 67 3.34 4.88 -17.65
CA ILE A 67 3.14 5.63 -16.39
C ILE A 67 3.42 7.12 -16.60
N ALA A 68 4.53 7.46 -17.24
CA ALA A 68 4.93 8.84 -17.52
C ALA A 68 3.87 9.57 -18.37
N LYS A 69 3.40 8.92 -19.44
CA LYS A 69 2.32 9.45 -20.29
C LYS A 69 1.04 9.73 -19.51
N ALA A 70 0.62 8.81 -18.63
CA ALA A 70 -0.59 8.96 -17.83
C ALA A 70 -0.49 10.10 -16.82
N ASN A 71 0.72 10.37 -16.31
CA ASN A 71 0.98 11.42 -15.30
C ASN A 71 1.60 12.70 -15.90
N LYS A 72 1.67 12.81 -17.23
CA LYS A 72 2.16 14.01 -17.97
C LYS A 72 3.57 14.43 -17.53
N CYS A 73 4.46 13.45 -17.33
CA CYS A 73 5.86 13.68 -16.96
C CYS A 73 6.83 12.94 -17.89
N ALA A 74 8.12 13.16 -17.72
CA ALA A 74 9.16 12.43 -18.46
C ALA A 74 9.35 11.01 -17.89
N VAL A 75 9.92 10.11 -18.69
CA VAL A 75 10.21 8.73 -18.28
C VAL A 75 11.22 8.71 -17.12
N GLU A 76 12.11 9.66 -17.09
CA GLU A 76 13.13 9.86 -16.05
C GLU A 76 12.52 10.17 -14.66
N ASN A 77 11.28 10.63 -14.62
CA ASN A 77 10.55 10.87 -13.37
C ASN A 77 9.94 9.60 -12.76
N VAL A 78 10.05 8.44 -13.43
CA VAL A 78 9.36 7.20 -13.02
C VAL A 78 10.35 6.13 -12.59
N PHE A 79 10.18 5.59 -11.40
CA PHE A 79 10.85 4.39 -10.90
C PHE A 79 9.86 3.24 -10.78
N VAL A 80 10.28 2.02 -11.13
CA VAL A 80 9.49 0.79 -10.96
C VAL A 80 10.25 -0.19 -10.07
N GLY A 81 9.55 -0.77 -9.07
CA GLY A 81 10.11 -1.71 -8.12
C GLY A 81 9.29 -3.00 -7.97
N ASN A 82 9.90 -3.98 -7.30
CA ASN A 82 9.28 -5.26 -6.97
C ASN A 82 8.30 -5.10 -5.78
N GLY A 83 7.19 -4.43 -6.05
CA GLY A 83 6.23 -3.93 -5.08
C GLY A 83 6.65 -2.56 -4.51
N SER A 84 5.68 -1.89 -3.88
CA SER A 84 5.95 -0.65 -3.15
C SER A 84 6.92 -0.86 -1.98
N ASP A 85 6.96 -2.06 -1.40
CA ASP A 85 7.86 -2.38 -0.29
C ASP A 85 9.34 -2.27 -0.70
N GLU A 86 9.69 -2.66 -1.94
CA GLU A 86 11.05 -2.44 -2.46
C GLU A 86 11.34 -0.96 -2.65
N VAL A 87 10.39 -0.18 -3.21
CA VAL A 87 10.57 1.28 -3.35
C VAL A 87 10.89 1.92 -2.01
N LEU A 88 10.17 1.54 -0.94
CA LEU A 88 10.40 2.03 0.42
C LEU A 88 11.76 1.59 0.98
N ALA A 89 12.16 0.34 0.76
CA ALA A 89 13.44 -0.19 1.22
C ALA A 89 14.62 0.51 0.51
N LEU A 90 14.49 0.74 -0.79
CA LEU A 90 15.49 1.47 -1.56
C LEU A 90 15.55 2.95 -1.15
N ALA A 91 14.41 3.57 -0.85
CA ALA A 91 14.37 4.94 -0.35
C ALA A 91 15.05 5.09 1.01
N ALA A 92 14.79 4.16 1.94
CA ALA A 92 15.50 4.12 3.22
C ALA A 92 17.02 3.95 3.06
N LYS A 93 17.45 3.25 2.00
CA LYS A 93 18.87 3.07 1.66
C LYS A 93 19.47 4.30 0.97
N ALA A 94 18.71 4.98 0.11
CA ALA A 94 19.21 6.06 -0.73
C ALA A 94 19.15 7.43 -0.03
N PHE A 95 18.23 7.64 0.93
CA PHE A 95 17.91 8.97 1.46
C PHE A 95 18.13 9.11 2.97
N VAL A 96 18.71 8.10 3.64
CA VAL A 96 18.94 8.14 5.10
C VAL A 96 20.35 7.71 5.42
N GLU A 97 21.13 8.60 6.04
CA GLU A 97 22.46 8.29 6.56
C GLU A 97 22.38 7.56 7.92
N ASN A 98 23.53 7.02 8.40
CA ASN A 98 23.55 6.14 9.57
C ASN A 98 23.17 6.83 10.91
N ASP A 99 23.33 8.13 11.02
CA ASP A 99 23.00 8.95 12.19
C ASP A 99 21.66 9.69 12.07
N GLU A 100 20.96 9.48 10.96
CA GLU A 100 19.67 10.12 10.68
C GLU A 100 18.48 9.27 11.14
N ARG A 101 17.27 9.73 10.80
CA ARG A 101 16.01 9.11 11.26
C ARG A 101 15.01 9.00 10.13
N ILE A 102 14.14 7.99 10.24
CA ILE A 102 12.94 7.83 9.40
C ILE A 102 11.72 8.23 10.22
N GLY A 103 10.88 9.10 9.67
CA GLY A 103 9.61 9.52 10.27
C GLY A 103 8.39 9.00 9.52
N SER A 104 7.29 8.83 10.23
CA SER A 104 5.96 8.58 9.67
C SER A 104 4.87 9.07 10.61
N LEU A 105 3.61 8.98 10.17
CA LEU A 105 2.48 9.06 11.11
C LEU A 105 2.50 7.85 12.06
N ASP A 106 1.92 8.00 13.25
CA ASP A 106 1.70 6.90 14.20
C ASP A 106 0.25 6.96 14.73
N PRO A 107 -0.56 5.91 14.53
CA PRO A 107 -0.24 4.65 13.85
C PRO A 107 -0.17 4.81 12.32
N SER A 108 0.72 4.03 11.69
CA SER A 108 0.81 3.93 10.23
C SER A 108 1.26 2.53 9.80
N TYR A 109 1.74 2.39 8.56
CA TYR A 109 2.16 1.10 8.02
C TYR A 109 3.40 0.57 8.77
N SER A 110 3.24 -0.60 9.39
CA SER A 110 4.26 -1.17 10.30
C SER A 110 5.62 -1.46 9.64
N LEU A 111 5.66 -1.60 8.31
CA LEU A 111 6.91 -1.77 7.57
C LEU A 111 7.86 -0.59 7.76
N TYR A 112 7.37 0.63 7.96
CA TYR A 112 8.23 1.80 8.10
C TYR A 112 9.20 1.69 9.29
N LYS A 113 8.71 1.22 10.42
CA LYS A 113 9.54 0.92 11.58
C LYS A 113 10.55 -0.19 11.28
N THR A 114 10.10 -1.27 10.62
CA THR A 114 10.97 -2.37 10.23
C THR A 114 12.10 -1.92 9.29
N LEU A 115 11.83 -1.00 8.37
CA LEU A 115 12.85 -0.45 7.47
C LEU A 115 13.90 0.37 8.24
N ALA A 116 13.49 1.16 9.22
CA ALA A 116 14.42 1.88 10.09
C ALA A 116 15.29 0.90 10.90
N ASP A 117 14.68 -0.14 11.47
CA ASP A 117 15.39 -1.18 12.20
C ASP A 117 16.41 -1.94 11.31
N ILE A 118 16.04 -2.24 10.05
CA ILE A 118 16.95 -2.87 9.06
C ILE A 118 18.14 -1.96 8.73
N ARG A 119 17.88 -0.65 8.62
CA ARG A 119 18.92 0.36 8.36
C ARG A 119 19.75 0.69 9.59
N ASP A 120 19.41 0.17 10.76
CA ASP A 120 20.00 0.50 12.07
C ASP A 120 19.90 2.00 12.41
N VAL A 121 18.79 2.64 12.00
CA VAL A 121 18.46 4.03 12.33
C VAL A 121 17.18 4.11 13.16
N LYS A 122 16.94 5.26 13.79
CA LYS A 122 15.74 5.43 14.61
C LYS A 122 14.51 5.72 13.74
N TRP A 123 13.42 5.02 14.05
CA TRP A 123 12.09 5.42 13.60
C TRP A 123 11.44 6.33 14.64
N VAL A 124 10.69 7.34 14.18
CA VAL A 124 9.94 8.26 15.03
C VAL A 124 8.54 8.52 14.44
N GLY A 125 7.52 8.54 15.29
CA GLY A 125 6.13 8.83 14.93
C GLY A 125 5.85 10.34 14.79
N GLN A 126 6.78 11.11 14.20
CA GLN A 126 6.70 12.56 14.10
C GLN A 126 7.37 13.09 12.83
N LYS A 127 7.09 14.36 12.50
CA LYS A 127 7.56 15.03 11.28
C LYS A 127 8.91 15.73 11.45
N GLU A 128 9.31 16.06 12.68
CA GLU A 128 10.51 16.83 12.98
C GLU A 128 11.75 15.94 13.17
N GLY A 129 12.91 16.47 12.76
CA GLY A 129 14.21 15.86 12.99
C GLY A 129 14.43 14.53 12.26
N VAL A 130 13.84 14.38 11.08
CA VAL A 130 13.97 13.20 10.22
C VAL A 130 14.42 13.60 8.82
N SER A 131 15.12 12.70 8.11
CA SER A 131 15.63 12.94 6.75
C SER A 131 14.71 12.34 5.70
N LEU A 132 13.98 11.28 6.03
CA LEU A 132 12.96 10.66 5.20
C LEU A 132 11.65 10.62 5.97
N PHE A 133 10.59 11.22 5.41
CA PHE A 133 9.24 11.13 5.96
C PHE A 133 8.33 10.30 5.05
N LEU A 134 7.75 9.23 5.61
CA LEU A 134 6.84 8.31 4.92
C LEU A 134 5.39 8.66 5.29
N TRP A 135 4.68 9.27 4.35
CA TRP A 135 3.30 9.74 4.54
C TRP A 135 2.32 8.86 3.78
N THR A 136 1.71 7.89 4.45
CA THR A 136 0.67 7.07 3.84
C THR A 136 -0.61 7.88 3.67
N ASN A 137 -1.12 8.00 2.45
CA ASN A 137 -2.33 8.76 2.15
C ASN A 137 -3.19 8.11 1.05
N PRO A 138 -4.34 7.53 1.37
CA PRO A 138 -4.97 7.36 2.70
C PRO A 138 -4.14 6.51 3.66
N ASN A 139 -4.16 6.86 4.96
CA ASN A 139 -3.36 6.18 5.98
C ASN A 139 -3.83 4.74 6.26
N ALA A 140 -2.91 3.88 6.59
CA ALA A 140 -3.18 2.52 7.07
C ALA A 140 -2.54 2.33 8.47
N PRO A 141 -3.31 1.90 9.51
CA PRO A 141 -4.59 1.19 9.41
C PRO A 141 -5.85 2.07 9.50
N THR A 142 -5.76 3.38 9.68
CA THR A 142 -6.90 4.23 10.04
C THR A 142 -7.86 4.51 8.89
N GLY A 143 -7.37 4.59 7.65
CA GLY A 143 -8.14 4.96 6.46
C GLY A 143 -8.27 6.46 6.23
N GLU A 144 -7.77 7.29 7.15
CA GLU A 144 -7.84 8.75 7.10
C GLU A 144 -7.09 9.32 5.89
N PHE A 145 -7.58 10.45 5.42
CA PHE A 145 -7.08 11.09 4.22
C PHE A 145 -6.67 12.54 4.52
N ALA A 146 -5.43 12.87 4.19
CA ALA A 146 -4.93 14.25 4.20
C ALA A 146 -5.12 14.89 2.81
N GLU A 147 -5.51 16.15 2.79
CA GLU A 147 -5.65 16.89 1.53
C GLU A 147 -4.29 17.10 0.86
N PRO A 148 -4.18 16.98 -0.47
CA PRO A 148 -2.93 17.22 -1.18
C PRO A 148 -2.29 18.57 -0.86
N ALA A 149 -3.08 19.61 -0.60
CA ALA A 149 -2.59 20.93 -0.21
C ALA A 149 -1.84 20.92 1.14
N GLU A 150 -2.29 20.10 2.09
CA GLU A 150 -1.59 19.92 3.38
C GLU A 150 -0.21 19.28 3.17
N ILE A 151 -0.18 18.22 2.37
CA ILE A 151 1.06 17.49 2.05
C ILE A 151 2.02 18.40 1.28
N ALA A 152 1.54 19.19 0.32
CA ALA A 152 2.34 20.15 -0.43
C ALA A 152 2.94 21.23 0.50
N LYS A 153 2.14 21.76 1.43
CA LYS A 153 2.60 22.76 2.43
C LYS A 153 3.68 22.17 3.32
N PHE A 154 3.55 20.93 3.74
CA PHE A 154 4.56 20.23 4.51
C PHE A 154 5.84 20.00 3.71
N ALA A 155 5.74 19.39 2.53
CA ALA A 155 6.90 19.05 1.69
C ALA A 155 7.73 20.28 1.33
N LYS A 156 7.08 21.44 1.06
CA LYS A 156 7.77 22.70 0.77
C LYS A 156 8.68 23.18 1.88
N LYS A 157 8.37 22.85 3.15
CA LYS A 157 9.13 23.28 4.33
C LYS A 157 10.06 22.20 4.87
N PHE A 158 9.87 20.97 4.42
CA PHE A 158 10.61 19.82 4.91
C PHE A 158 11.98 19.74 4.23
N PRO A 159 13.08 19.68 4.98
CA PRO A 159 14.43 19.71 4.41
C PRO A 159 14.86 18.38 3.78
N GLY A 160 14.23 17.27 4.18
CA GLY A 160 14.53 15.92 3.70
C GLY A 160 13.60 15.46 2.57
N VAL A 161 13.56 14.16 2.32
CA VAL A 161 12.71 13.53 1.30
C VAL A 161 11.36 13.11 1.89
N VAL A 162 10.27 13.43 1.18
CA VAL A 162 8.92 13.00 1.51
C VAL A 162 8.47 11.94 0.50
N ILE A 163 8.08 10.76 0.98
CA ILE A 163 7.36 9.78 0.15
C ILE A 163 5.90 9.78 0.57
N VAL A 164 5.04 10.17 -0.37
CA VAL A 164 3.59 9.98 -0.22
C VAL A 164 3.24 8.58 -0.69
N ASP A 165 2.97 7.70 0.27
CA ASP A 165 2.55 6.33 -0.02
C ASP A 165 1.07 6.30 -0.36
N GLU A 166 0.76 6.28 -1.64
CA GLU A 166 -0.57 6.26 -2.23
C GLU A 166 -1.04 4.85 -2.59
N ALA A 167 -0.71 3.84 -1.78
CA ALA A 167 -1.16 2.47 -2.03
C ALA A 167 -2.70 2.35 -2.15
N TYR A 168 -3.44 3.28 -1.57
CA TYR A 168 -4.91 3.26 -1.55
C TYR A 168 -5.56 4.45 -2.29
N ALA A 169 -4.79 5.31 -2.95
CA ALA A 169 -5.29 6.56 -3.53
C ALA A 169 -6.37 6.38 -4.61
N ASP A 170 -6.40 5.22 -5.30
CA ASP A 170 -7.44 4.94 -6.30
C ASP A 170 -8.84 4.72 -5.69
N PHE A 171 -8.93 4.60 -4.35
CA PHE A 171 -10.19 4.52 -3.59
C PHE A 171 -10.55 5.86 -2.93
N ALA A 172 -9.70 6.86 -3.03
CA ALA A 172 -9.86 8.18 -2.43
C ALA A 172 -10.47 9.20 -3.41
N ARG A 173 -10.95 10.31 -2.85
CA ARG A 173 -11.53 11.43 -3.62
C ARG A 173 -10.50 12.26 -4.39
N ALA A 174 -9.24 12.26 -3.92
CA ALA A 174 -8.13 12.96 -4.54
C ALA A 174 -6.82 12.20 -4.33
N ASN A 175 -5.74 12.66 -4.95
CA ASN A 175 -4.40 12.09 -4.83
C ASN A 175 -3.32 13.17 -5.03
N CYS A 176 -2.07 12.83 -4.72
CA CYS A 176 -0.93 13.73 -4.74
C CYS A 176 -0.07 13.62 -6.01
N MET A 177 -0.50 12.90 -7.04
CA MET A 177 0.36 12.65 -8.21
C MET A 177 0.78 13.94 -8.92
N GLU A 178 -0.07 14.97 -8.96
CA GLU A 178 0.27 16.28 -9.51
C GLU A 178 1.38 16.99 -8.72
N LEU A 179 1.51 16.71 -7.42
CA LEU A 179 2.60 17.26 -6.60
C LEU A 179 3.96 16.67 -7.01
N ALA A 180 3.99 15.38 -7.37
CA ALA A 180 5.22 14.71 -7.79
C ALA A 180 5.82 15.33 -9.07
N THR A 181 4.95 15.80 -9.97
CA THR A 181 5.33 16.38 -11.28
C THR A 181 5.28 17.90 -11.29
N ALA A 182 4.95 18.55 -10.17
CA ALA A 182 4.83 20.00 -10.07
C ALA A 182 6.18 20.69 -10.29
N ARG A 183 6.16 21.81 -11.05
CA ARG A 183 7.34 22.65 -11.23
C ARG A 183 7.86 23.16 -9.88
N GLY A 184 9.14 22.93 -9.60
CA GLY A 184 9.78 23.30 -8.34
C GLY A 184 9.66 22.26 -7.22
N ASN A 185 9.01 21.11 -7.47
CA ASN A 185 9.14 19.96 -6.56
C ASN A 185 10.59 19.46 -6.59
N ARG A 186 11.22 19.36 -5.42
CA ARG A 186 12.60 18.88 -5.27
C ARG A 186 12.77 17.68 -4.35
N ASN A 187 11.77 17.40 -3.52
CA ASN A 187 11.93 16.45 -2.43
C ASN A 187 10.73 15.52 -2.19
N LEU A 188 9.71 15.54 -3.07
CA LEU A 188 8.53 14.73 -2.89
C LEU A 188 8.42 13.67 -3.98
N LEU A 189 8.33 12.41 -3.58
CA LEU A 189 7.99 11.25 -4.41
C LEU A 189 6.56 10.80 -4.08
N VAL A 190 5.77 10.48 -5.09
CA VAL A 190 4.47 9.79 -4.90
C VAL A 190 4.62 8.34 -5.33
N MET A 191 4.38 7.42 -4.39
CA MET A 191 4.50 5.98 -4.59
C MET A 191 3.14 5.33 -4.76
N ARG A 192 3.03 4.36 -5.66
CA ARG A 192 1.83 3.56 -5.94
C ARG A 192 2.13 2.07 -6.06
N THR A 193 1.09 1.25 -5.99
CA THR A 193 1.22 -0.21 -6.09
C THR A 193 0.16 -0.80 -7.00
N PHE A 194 0.50 -1.90 -7.67
CA PHE A 194 -0.46 -2.74 -8.38
C PHE A 194 -1.22 -3.71 -7.48
N SER A 195 -0.83 -3.80 -6.20
CA SER A 195 -1.37 -4.79 -5.25
C SER A 195 -2.83 -4.56 -4.87
N LYS A 196 -3.33 -3.31 -4.94
CA LYS A 196 -4.64 -2.94 -4.39
C LYS A 196 -5.67 -2.73 -5.51
N SER A 197 -5.71 -1.56 -6.11
CA SER A 197 -6.73 -1.21 -7.13
C SER A 197 -6.66 -2.07 -8.38
N TYR A 198 -5.46 -2.49 -8.80
CA TYR A 198 -5.25 -3.35 -9.97
C TYR A 198 -5.44 -4.84 -9.72
N SER A 199 -5.69 -5.26 -8.45
CA SER A 199 -5.90 -6.68 -8.07
C SER A 199 -4.71 -7.61 -8.36
N LEU A 200 -3.49 -7.10 -8.27
CA LEU A 200 -2.25 -7.79 -8.62
C LEU A 200 -1.28 -7.91 -7.44
N ALA A 201 -1.81 -8.13 -6.22
CA ALA A 201 -0.98 -8.28 -5.02
C ALA A 201 0.10 -9.37 -5.15
N GLY A 202 -0.25 -10.48 -5.79
CA GLY A 202 0.65 -11.61 -6.05
C GLY A 202 1.72 -11.33 -7.11
N LEU A 203 1.56 -10.28 -7.94
CA LEU A 203 2.51 -9.95 -9.01
C LEU A 203 3.74 -9.19 -8.51
N ARG A 204 3.63 -8.53 -7.34
CA ARG A 204 4.72 -7.75 -6.73
C ARG A 204 5.25 -6.63 -7.62
N VAL A 205 4.43 -5.69 -8.05
CA VAL A 205 4.86 -4.49 -8.79
C VAL A 205 4.37 -3.22 -8.10
N GLY A 206 5.26 -2.25 -7.97
CA GLY A 206 4.98 -0.90 -7.50
C GLY A 206 5.80 0.12 -8.29
N TYR A 207 5.49 1.38 -8.15
CA TYR A 207 6.23 2.47 -8.79
C TYR A 207 6.18 3.74 -7.97
N CYS A 208 7.12 4.64 -8.21
CA CYS A 208 7.00 6.02 -7.75
C CYS A 208 7.29 7.01 -8.87
N VAL A 209 6.79 8.23 -8.67
CA VAL A 209 6.97 9.36 -9.57
C VAL A 209 7.51 10.55 -8.76
N GLY A 210 8.47 11.27 -9.31
CA GLY A 210 9.01 12.49 -8.69
C GLY A 210 10.20 13.09 -9.41
N PRO A 211 11.00 13.95 -8.74
CA PRO A 211 12.18 14.57 -9.30
C PRO A 211 13.18 13.57 -9.84
N THR A 212 13.79 13.87 -10.97
CA THR A 212 14.71 12.97 -11.69
C THR A 212 15.91 12.56 -10.85
N ASP A 213 16.50 13.46 -10.08
CA ASP A 213 17.63 13.18 -9.20
C ASP A 213 17.31 12.18 -8.09
N LEU A 214 16.10 12.25 -7.51
CA LEU A 214 15.64 11.26 -6.53
C LEU A 214 15.36 9.90 -7.19
N VAL A 215 14.78 9.91 -8.38
CA VAL A 215 14.52 8.67 -9.15
C VAL A 215 15.85 8.02 -9.56
N GLU A 216 16.84 8.78 -10.02
CA GLU A 216 18.17 8.28 -10.32
C GLU A 216 18.87 7.68 -9.10
N ALA A 217 18.71 8.29 -7.92
CA ALA A 217 19.25 7.74 -6.68
C ALA A 217 18.68 6.34 -6.38
N LEU A 218 17.37 6.11 -6.60
CA LEU A 218 16.76 4.79 -6.46
C LEU A 218 17.32 3.79 -7.49
N TYR A 219 17.55 4.23 -8.74
CA TYR A 219 18.17 3.38 -9.78
C TYR A 219 19.60 2.96 -9.44
N LYS A 220 20.38 3.77 -8.73
CA LYS A 220 21.76 3.45 -8.29
C LYS A 220 21.82 2.35 -7.24
N VAL A 221 20.75 2.16 -6.44
CA VAL A 221 20.76 1.23 -5.29
C VAL A 221 19.87 -0.01 -5.47
N LYS A 222 19.12 -0.10 -6.58
CA LYS A 222 18.28 -1.26 -6.89
C LYS A 222 19.11 -2.45 -7.41
N ASP A 223 18.53 -3.65 -7.34
CA ASP A 223 19.07 -4.80 -8.04
C ASP A 223 18.98 -4.62 -9.56
N SER A 224 19.92 -5.20 -10.30
CA SER A 224 20.03 -5.02 -11.75
C SER A 224 18.73 -5.37 -12.49
N TYR A 225 18.04 -6.46 -12.06
CA TYR A 225 16.82 -7.00 -12.71
C TYR A 225 15.74 -7.27 -11.67
N ASN A 226 15.38 -6.27 -10.89
CA ASN A 226 14.51 -6.39 -9.72
C ASN A 226 13.05 -6.76 -10.00
N VAL A 227 12.56 -6.65 -11.22
CA VAL A 227 11.20 -7.06 -11.62
C VAL A 227 11.28 -8.01 -12.81
N ASP A 228 10.67 -9.18 -12.69
CA ASP A 228 10.72 -10.23 -13.71
C ASP A 228 9.92 -9.89 -14.98
N ALA A 229 10.17 -10.64 -16.06
CA ALA A 229 9.61 -10.38 -17.38
C ALA A 229 8.07 -10.55 -17.43
N ILE A 230 7.52 -11.49 -16.66
CA ILE A 230 6.06 -11.71 -16.60
C ILE A 230 5.41 -10.56 -15.85
N ALA A 231 5.98 -10.16 -14.72
CA ALA A 231 5.49 -9.04 -13.92
C ALA A 231 5.48 -7.74 -14.71
N GLN A 232 6.53 -7.45 -15.50
CA GLN A 232 6.59 -6.27 -16.38
C GLN A 232 5.45 -6.29 -17.41
N ALA A 233 5.26 -7.41 -18.12
CA ALA A 233 4.26 -7.54 -19.18
C ALA A 233 2.82 -7.44 -18.63
N VAL A 234 2.53 -8.13 -17.53
CA VAL A 234 1.21 -8.13 -16.89
C VAL A 234 0.89 -6.76 -16.27
N ALA A 235 1.86 -6.12 -15.59
CA ALA A 235 1.67 -4.78 -15.04
C ALA A 235 1.39 -3.75 -16.13
N LEU A 236 2.10 -3.81 -17.27
CA LEU A 236 1.86 -2.94 -18.42
C LEU A 236 0.44 -3.11 -18.98
N ALA A 237 -0.03 -4.36 -19.15
CA ALA A 237 -1.39 -4.63 -19.60
C ALA A 237 -2.45 -4.11 -18.64
N ALA A 238 -2.25 -4.30 -17.35
CA ALA A 238 -3.13 -3.78 -16.31
C ALA A 238 -3.14 -2.26 -16.29
N PHE A 239 -1.97 -1.62 -16.36
CA PHE A 239 -1.86 -0.17 -16.33
C PHE A 239 -2.53 0.49 -17.55
N LYS A 240 -2.44 -0.12 -18.72
CA LYS A 240 -3.13 0.36 -19.93
C LYS A 240 -4.66 0.22 -19.87
N ASP A 241 -5.20 -0.51 -18.88
CA ASP A 241 -6.66 -0.66 -18.70
C ASP A 241 -7.19 0.08 -17.47
N GLN A 242 -6.96 1.38 -17.44
CA GLN A 242 -7.44 2.27 -16.37
C GLN A 242 -8.97 2.21 -16.18
N ARG A 243 -9.72 1.91 -17.25
CA ARG A 243 -11.18 1.81 -17.19
C ARG A 243 -11.64 0.66 -16.29
N TRP A 244 -11.01 -0.52 -16.43
CA TRP A 244 -11.32 -1.70 -15.61
C TRP A 244 -10.99 -1.44 -14.14
N MET A 245 -9.78 -0.96 -13.85
CA MET A 245 -9.33 -0.63 -12.50
C MET A 245 -10.29 0.35 -11.83
N LYS A 246 -10.60 1.47 -12.48
CA LYS A 246 -11.52 2.49 -11.96
C LYS A 246 -12.94 1.96 -11.75
N ALA A 247 -13.42 1.07 -12.60
CA ALA A 247 -14.73 0.44 -12.44
C ALA A 247 -14.78 -0.43 -11.17
N ASN A 248 -13.75 -1.23 -10.92
CA ASN A 248 -13.66 -2.04 -9.69
C ASN A 248 -13.45 -1.17 -8.44
N ALA A 249 -12.60 -0.14 -8.51
CA ALA A 249 -12.44 0.81 -7.40
C ALA A 249 -13.77 1.47 -7.00
N ARG A 250 -14.60 1.88 -7.97
CA ARG A 250 -15.95 2.44 -7.69
C ARG A 250 -16.87 1.45 -6.97
N LYS A 251 -16.81 0.15 -7.30
CA LYS A 251 -17.57 -0.88 -6.57
C LYS A 251 -17.14 -0.95 -5.12
N VAL A 252 -15.82 -1.02 -4.87
CA VAL A 252 -15.24 -1.04 -3.52
C VAL A 252 -15.65 0.20 -2.72
N ILE A 253 -15.57 1.39 -3.32
CA ILE A 253 -15.98 2.66 -2.68
C ILE A 253 -17.46 2.63 -2.29
N ARG A 254 -18.35 2.17 -3.18
CA ARG A 254 -19.79 2.04 -2.91
C ARG A 254 -20.04 1.08 -1.74
N THR A 255 -19.43 -0.12 -1.79
CA THR A 255 -19.58 -1.14 -0.73
C THR A 255 -19.00 -0.64 0.58
N ARG A 256 -17.84 0.06 0.59
CA ARG A 256 -17.26 0.69 1.79
C ARG A 256 -18.24 1.65 2.46
N LYS A 257 -18.84 2.56 1.69
CA LYS A 257 -19.83 3.54 2.22
C LYS A 257 -21.04 2.85 2.81
N ALA A 258 -21.58 1.85 2.14
CA ALA A 258 -22.74 1.07 2.63
C ALA A 258 -22.39 0.29 3.91
N PHE A 259 -21.24 -0.37 3.94
CA PHE A 259 -20.78 -1.15 5.09
C PHE A 259 -20.47 -0.26 6.30
N ALA A 260 -19.77 0.86 6.13
CA ALA A 260 -19.52 1.81 7.23
C ALA A 260 -20.84 2.32 7.86
N LYS A 261 -21.85 2.65 7.01
CA LYS A 261 -23.19 3.03 7.48
C LYS A 261 -23.88 1.88 8.22
N ALA A 262 -23.74 0.64 7.76
CA ALA A 262 -24.32 -0.54 8.41
C ALA A 262 -23.68 -0.82 9.78
N LEU A 263 -22.37 -0.65 9.92
CA LEU A 263 -21.67 -0.73 11.19
C LEU A 263 -22.09 0.36 12.16
N ALA A 264 -22.15 1.62 11.70
CA ALA A 264 -22.58 2.75 12.52
C ALA A 264 -24.00 2.56 13.09
N LYS A 265 -24.94 2.01 12.28
CA LYS A 265 -26.28 1.64 12.75
C LYS A 265 -26.30 0.58 13.84
N ARG A 266 -25.23 -0.21 13.96
CA ARG A 266 -25.01 -1.23 15.01
C ARG A 266 -24.22 -0.68 16.20
N GLY A 267 -24.06 0.64 16.29
CA GLY A 267 -23.34 1.28 17.39
C GLY A 267 -21.82 1.24 17.29
N TRP A 268 -21.27 0.82 16.16
CA TRP A 268 -19.81 0.87 15.95
C TRP A 268 -19.33 2.31 15.74
N ASP A 269 -18.18 2.64 16.32
CA ASP A 269 -17.43 3.86 15.99
C ASP A 269 -16.51 3.56 14.81
N VAL A 270 -16.87 4.10 13.63
CA VAL A 270 -16.17 3.85 12.36
C VAL A 270 -15.42 5.10 11.94
N LEU A 271 -14.09 5.04 11.89
CA LEU A 271 -13.31 6.18 11.37
C LEU A 271 -13.62 6.44 9.90
N PRO A 272 -13.65 7.71 9.48
CA PRO A 272 -13.75 8.05 8.06
C PRO A 272 -12.63 7.38 7.26
N SER A 273 -12.98 6.70 6.17
CA SER A 273 -12.00 5.99 5.35
C SER A 273 -12.10 6.37 3.89
N GLU A 274 -10.95 6.64 3.28
CA GLU A 274 -10.77 6.84 1.84
C GLU A 274 -9.95 5.67 1.21
N SER A 275 -9.86 4.51 1.92
CA SER A 275 -9.10 3.33 1.52
C SER A 275 -10.02 2.20 1.04
N ASN A 276 -9.49 0.98 0.81
CA ASN A 276 -10.29 -0.22 0.55
C ASN A 276 -10.58 -1.03 1.84
N PHE A 277 -10.60 -0.39 2.99
CA PHE A 277 -10.93 -0.97 4.29
C PHE A 277 -11.62 0.08 5.18
N VAL A 278 -12.18 -0.35 6.29
CA VAL A 278 -12.60 0.49 7.41
C VAL A 278 -11.81 0.12 8.66
N PHE A 279 -11.65 1.07 9.58
CA PHE A 279 -11.06 0.86 10.89
C PHE A 279 -12.09 1.24 11.94
N ALA A 280 -12.64 0.23 12.62
CA ALA A 280 -13.87 0.38 13.38
C ALA A 280 -13.76 -0.26 14.78
N LYS A 281 -14.29 0.46 15.79
CA LYS A 281 -14.38 0.02 17.16
C LYS A 281 -15.77 -0.55 17.41
N PRO A 282 -15.88 -1.77 17.96
CA PRO A 282 -17.17 -2.36 18.32
C PRO A 282 -17.81 -1.62 19.48
N PRO A 283 -19.16 -1.70 19.62
CA PRO A 283 -19.87 -1.18 20.79
C PRO A 283 -19.58 -2.01 22.04
N ALA A 284 -19.57 -1.36 23.21
CA ALA A 284 -19.49 -2.08 24.48
C ALA A 284 -20.71 -3.00 24.67
N PRO A 285 -20.57 -4.15 25.33
CA PRO A 285 -19.37 -4.64 26.01
C PRO A 285 -18.37 -5.40 25.11
N GLN A 286 -18.59 -5.47 23.81
CA GLN A 286 -17.73 -6.22 22.88
C GLN A 286 -16.35 -5.56 22.74
N THR A 287 -15.29 -6.38 22.69
CA THR A 287 -13.93 -5.91 22.40
C THR A 287 -13.48 -6.30 20.99
N ALA A 288 -12.56 -5.54 20.41
CA ALA A 288 -11.97 -5.87 19.11
C ALA A 288 -11.24 -7.22 19.14
N ALA A 289 -10.55 -7.54 20.24
CA ALA A 289 -9.85 -8.81 20.41
C ALA A 289 -10.80 -10.01 20.42
N ASP A 290 -11.92 -9.93 21.18
CA ASP A 290 -12.91 -11.00 21.25
C ASP A 290 -13.63 -11.20 19.92
N LEU A 291 -13.96 -10.10 19.23
CA LEU A 291 -14.58 -10.18 17.91
C LEU A 291 -13.63 -10.74 16.86
N PHE A 292 -12.35 -10.37 16.90
CA PHE A 292 -11.34 -10.96 16.04
C PHE A 292 -11.27 -12.49 16.21
N ALA A 293 -11.22 -12.97 17.47
CA ALA A 293 -11.21 -14.40 17.79
C ALA A 293 -12.50 -15.09 17.34
N TYR A 294 -13.67 -14.50 17.63
CA TYR A 294 -14.96 -15.02 17.22
C TYR A 294 -15.12 -15.13 15.71
N LEU A 295 -14.82 -14.06 14.95
CA LEU A 295 -14.93 -14.07 13.49
C LEU A 295 -14.06 -15.14 12.87
N LYS A 296 -12.89 -15.39 13.44
CA LYS A 296 -12.00 -16.47 13.00
C LYS A 296 -12.66 -17.86 13.15
N THR A 297 -13.43 -18.11 14.20
CA THR A 297 -14.20 -19.37 14.34
C THR A 297 -15.32 -19.52 13.31
N LYS A 298 -15.72 -18.43 12.67
CA LYS A 298 -16.69 -18.38 11.56
C LYS A 298 -16.02 -18.35 10.18
N GLU A 299 -14.72 -18.63 10.11
CA GLU A 299 -13.90 -18.55 8.89
C GLU A 299 -13.94 -17.17 8.21
N ILE A 300 -14.16 -16.10 9.00
CA ILE A 300 -14.13 -14.71 8.56
C ILE A 300 -12.86 -14.07 9.12
N PHE A 301 -11.92 -13.72 8.24
CA PHE A 301 -10.60 -13.21 8.60
C PHE A 301 -10.56 -11.69 8.43
N VAL A 302 -10.49 -10.97 9.54
CA VAL A 302 -10.24 -9.53 9.61
C VAL A 302 -8.84 -9.26 10.18
N ARG A 303 -8.41 -8.02 10.31
CA ARG A 303 -7.11 -7.69 10.89
C ARG A 303 -7.28 -7.00 12.24
N TYR A 304 -6.56 -7.49 13.23
CA TYR A 304 -6.42 -6.90 14.55
C TYR A 304 -4.96 -6.50 14.78
N PHE A 305 -4.74 -5.34 15.37
CA PHE A 305 -3.43 -4.83 15.75
C PHE A 305 -3.45 -4.53 17.25
N PRO A 306 -2.85 -5.38 18.09
CA PRO A 306 -2.77 -5.11 19.52
C PRO A 306 -1.88 -3.88 19.77
N GLY A 307 -2.25 -3.09 20.77
CA GLY A 307 -1.48 -1.90 21.16
C GLY A 307 -2.35 -0.72 21.57
N PRO A 308 -1.75 0.31 22.15
CA PRO A 308 -2.50 1.42 22.77
C PRO A 308 -3.25 2.29 21.74
N LEU A 309 -2.75 2.39 20.49
CA LEU A 309 -3.34 3.24 19.44
C LEU A 309 -4.31 2.50 18.51
N THR A 310 -4.34 1.16 18.57
CA THR A 310 -5.03 0.35 17.56
C THR A 310 -5.83 -0.82 18.15
N GLY A 311 -5.58 -1.20 19.40
CA GLY A 311 -6.11 -2.40 20.03
C GLY A 311 -7.61 -2.36 20.35
N ASP A 312 -8.26 -1.21 20.25
CA ASP A 312 -9.69 -1.07 20.45
C ASP A 312 -10.51 -1.22 19.15
N ARG A 313 -9.84 -1.44 18.00
CA ARG A 313 -10.45 -1.44 16.65
C ARG A 313 -10.07 -2.65 15.84
N LEU A 314 -10.92 -2.98 14.87
CA LEU A 314 -10.64 -3.95 13.80
C LEU A 314 -10.43 -3.20 12.47
N ARG A 315 -9.41 -3.59 11.69
CA ARG A 315 -9.33 -3.20 10.30
C ARG A 315 -10.01 -4.27 9.44
N ILE A 316 -11.04 -3.87 8.72
CA ILE A 316 -11.87 -4.75 7.92
C ILE A 316 -11.73 -4.35 6.46
N THR A 317 -11.11 -5.20 5.66
CA THR A 317 -11.01 -5.01 4.20
C THR A 317 -12.40 -5.07 3.57
N ILE A 318 -12.66 -4.25 2.58
CA ILE A 318 -13.92 -4.27 1.84
C ILE A 318 -13.90 -5.41 0.83
N GLY A 319 -14.76 -6.38 1.06
CA GLY A 319 -15.03 -7.50 0.16
C GLY A 319 -16.11 -7.19 -0.89
N THR A 320 -16.63 -8.23 -1.53
CA THR A 320 -17.85 -8.13 -2.34
C THR A 320 -19.07 -7.85 -1.45
N ASP A 321 -20.17 -7.38 -2.05
CA ASP A 321 -21.41 -7.13 -1.30
C ASP A 321 -21.87 -8.40 -0.54
N ALA A 322 -21.70 -9.60 -1.14
CA ALA A 322 -22.02 -10.89 -0.49
C ALA A 322 -21.10 -11.18 0.71
N GLN A 323 -19.78 -10.99 0.57
CA GLN A 323 -18.83 -11.16 1.68
C GLN A 323 -19.12 -10.21 2.84
N MET A 324 -19.47 -8.96 2.54
CA MET A 324 -19.84 -7.99 3.59
C MET A 324 -21.15 -8.34 4.25
N ALA A 325 -22.14 -8.89 3.53
CA ALA A 325 -23.39 -9.41 4.11
C ALA A 325 -23.13 -10.60 5.05
N THR A 326 -22.28 -11.54 4.66
CA THR A 326 -21.86 -12.67 5.52
C THR A 326 -21.23 -12.17 6.82
N LEU A 327 -20.32 -11.19 6.74
CA LEU A 327 -19.71 -10.59 7.93
C LEU A 327 -20.77 -9.93 8.84
N LEU A 328 -21.69 -9.13 8.26
CA LEU A 328 -22.74 -8.47 9.05
C LEU A 328 -23.67 -9.49 9.72
N ALA A 329 -24.06 -10.57 9.04
CA ALA A 329 -24.85 -11.64 9.62
C ALA A 329 -24.11 -12.33 10.80
N ALA A 330 -22.80 -12.56 10.67
CA ALA A 330 -22.01 -13.11 11.77
C ALA A 330 -21.93 -12.15 12.97
N LEU A 331 -21.85 -10.84 12.74
CA LEU A 331 -21.87 -9.83 13.82
C LEU A 331 -23.25 -9.76 14.50
N ASP A 332 -24.34 -9.91 13.75
CA ASP A 332 -25.72 -9.87 14.28
C ASP A 332 -26.11 -11.15 15.08
N ALA A 333 -25.40 -12.25 14.84
CA ALA A 333 -25.60 -13.53 15.54
C ALA A 333 -24.88 -13.63 16.90
N ARG A 334 -24.18 -12.60 17.32
CA ARG A 334 -23.43 -12.53 18.57
C ARG A 334 -24.08 -11.57 19.56
#